data_1c14c49758971b46d8c796500295b727
#
_entry.id   1c14c49758971b46d8c796500295b727
#
_cell.length_a   1.000
_cell.length_b   1.000
_cell.length_c   1.000
_cell.angle_alpha   90.00
_cell.angle_beta   90.00
_cell.angle_gamma   90.00
#
_symmetry.space_group_name_H-M   'P 1'
#
loop_
_entity.id
_entity.type
_entity.pdbx_description
1 polymer ?
#
loop_
_entity_poly.entity_id
_entity_poly.type
_entity_poly.pdbx_seq_one_letter_code
_entity_poly.pdbx_strand_id
1 'polypeptide(L)'
;MNQNFKRIAIAVLCASAIAAARVPGPVEAPHAEYVQSFEKWKAEQTDDLKANWLSLVGLFWLKPGANTFGTDAGNAIVFPKGPARAGEFDLQGNEVTLHLQPGTQATIAGKPASVAKLAPDTAEHVTKVEMGTLRFHVIVRGQRVGIRVRDTESAASRAFKGMMFYPLDLSYRTTATWTPADGKQTVEIPNALGDTSAEVVPGVVTFKLNGQELRLTALGGDAKVGLFFVFTDPTAKADTYPGGRFLDTGPVVNGTVVLDFNRAYSPPCAVTPYATCPLAPKENRLPLAIAAGEKFDKSAHGHH
;
A
#
# COMPACT_ATOMS: atom_id res chain seq x y z
N MET A 1 42.70 43.27 72.25
CA MET A 1 43.13 42.53 71.03
C MET A 1 41.87 42.03 70.31
N ASN A 2 41.46 42.81 69.32
CA ASN A 2 40.23 42.54 68.54
C ASN A 2 40.56 41.70 67.29
N GLN A 3 39.86 40.60 67.08
CA GLN A 3 39.87 39.94 65.82
C GLN A 3 38.43 39.96 65.24
N ASN A 4 38.29 40.72 64.14
CA ASN A 4 37.09 40.82 63.34
C ASN A 4 37.03 39.64 62.41
N PHE A 5 36.02 38.80 62.55
CA PHE A 5 35.63 37.77 61.52
C PHE A 5 34.67 38.41 60.54
N LYS A 6 35.16 38.67 59.31
CA LYS A 6 34.29 39.01 58.14
C LYS A 6 33.63 37.75 57.64
N ARG A 7 32.29 37.65 57.69
CA ARG A 7 31.49 36.65 57.02
C ARG A 7 31.35 37.04 55.56
N ILE A 8 31.88 36.21 54.66
CA ILE A 8 31.63 36.28 53.20
C ILE A 8 30.33 35.49 52.89
N ALA A 9 29.30 36.21 52.45
CA ALA A 9 28.08 35.61 51.94
C ALA A 9 28.30 35.29 50.46
N ILE A 10 28.32 34.01 50.13
CA ILE A 10 28.33 33.53 48.74
C ILE A 10 26.87 33.49 48.26
N ALA A 11 26.48 34.41 47.39
CA ALA A 11 25.21 34.38 46.69
C ALA A 11 25.31 33.37 45.53
N VAL A 12 24.61 32.24 45.64
CA VAL A 12 24.46 31.31 44.55
C VAL A 12 23.36 31.83 43.63
N LEU A 13 23.74 32.35 42.48
CA LEU A 13 22.78 32.65 41.38
C LEU A 13 22.38 31.34 40.70
N CYS A 14 21.16 30.84 40.98
CA CYS A 14 20.52 29.82 40.18
C CYS A 14 20.01 30.47 38.88
N ALA A 15 20.76 30.34 37.80
CA ALA A 15 20.28 30.66 36.46
C ALA A 15 19.32 29.57 35.99
N SER A 16 18.02 29.80 36.12
CA SER A 16 16.97 28.93 35.52
C SER A 16 16.96 29.16 34.01
N ALA A 17 17.54 28.22 33.26
CA ALA A 17 17.41 28.20 31.80
C ALA A 17 15.97 27.85 31.45
N ILE A 18 15.15 28.86 31.16
CA ILE A 18 13.83 28.67 30.53
C ILE A 18 14.11 28.22 29.08
N ALA A 19 13.94 26.95 28.81
CA ALA A 19 13.91 26.45 27.45
C ALA A 19 12.67 27.03 26.74
N ALA A 20 12.89 28.09 25.97
CA ALA A 20 11.85 28.65 25.10
C ALA A 20 11.42 27.57 24.11
N ALA A 21 10.21 27.04 24.26
CA ALA A 21 9.57 26.22 23.27
C ALA A 21 9.55 27.01 21.95
N ARG A 22 10.24 26.50 20.93
CA ARG A 22 10.29 27.10 19.60
C ARG A 22 8.87 27.04 19.04
N VAL A 23 8.19 28.17 18.95
CA VAL A 23 6.94 28.29 18.19
C VAL A 23 7.28 27.90 16.76
N PRO A 24 6.58 26.90 16.14
CA PRO A 24 6.79 26.59 14.73
C PRO A 24 6.57 27.87 13.93
N GLY A 25 7.53 28.22 13.07
CA GLY A 25 7.36 29.34 12.12
C GLY A 25 6.17 29.09 11.19
N PRO A 26 5.65 30.12 10.51
CA PRO A 26 4.57 29.95 9.55
C PRO A 26 4.98 28.90 8.51
N VAL A 27 4.12 27.89 8.32
CA VAL A 27 4.29 26.86 7.28
C VAL A 27 4.25 27.59 5.93
N GLU A 28 5.30 27.45 5.13
CA GLU A 28 5.37 28.04 3.80
C GLU A 28 4.25 27.43 2.93
N ALA A 29 3.44 28.29 2.31
CA ALA A 29 2.37 27.83 1.43
C ALA A 29 2.95 27.08 0.22
N PRO A 30 2.39 25.91 -0.17
CA PRO A 30 2.88 25.17 -1.32
C PRO A 30 2.83 26.01 -2.59
N HIS A 31 3.88 25.95 -3.42
CA HIS A 31 3.88 26.60 -4.73
C HIS A 31 2.76 26.06 -5.61
N ALA A 32 2.14 26.91 -6.43
CA ALA A 32 0.98 26.54 -7.27
C ALA A 32 1.26 25.33 -8.18
N GLU A 33 2.47 25.21 -8.71
CA GLU A 33 2.89 24.06 -9.54
C GLU A 33 2.90 22.75 -8.74
N TYR A 34 3.33 22.80 -7.49
CA TYR A 34 3.32 21.61 -6.61
C TYR A 34 1.88 21.20 -6.31
N VAL A 35 1.00 22.13 -5.97
CA VAL A 35 -0.43 21.87 -5.74
C VAL A 35 -1.06 21.23 -6.99
N GLN A 36 -0.82 21.79 -8.17
CA GLN A 36 -1.33 21.23 -9.42
C GLN A 36 -0.82 19.79 -9.67
N SER A 37 0.47 19.55 -9.44
CA SER A 37 1.06 18.21 -9.60
C SER A 37 0.51 17.21 -8.60
N PHE A 38 0.20 17.64 -7.37
CA PHE A 38 -0.44 16.82 -6.35
C PHE A 38 -1.87 16.46 -6.72
N GLU A 39 -2.68 17.43 -7.16
CA GLU A 39 -4.08 17.17 -7.56
C GLU A 39 -4.15 16.23 -8.78
N LYS A 40 -3.23 16.37 -9.74
CA LYS A 40 -3.11 15.43 -10.86
C LYS A 40 -2.79 14.01 -10.36
N TRP A 41 -1.76 13.86 -9.53
CA TRP A 41 -1.38 12.57 -8.93
C TRP A 41 -2.56 11.95 -8.14
N LYS A 42 -3.27 12.75 -7.34
CA LYS A 42 -4.43 12.29 -6.55
C LYS A 42 -5.57 11.80 -7.45
N ALA A 43 -5.81 12.46 -8.58
CA ALA A 43 -6.78 12.01 -9.58
C ALA A 43 -6.37 10.65 -10.18
N GLU A 44 -5.10 10.50 -10.58
CA GLU A 44 -4.55 9.25 -11.11
C GLU A 44 -4.64 8.10 -10.08
N GLN A 45 -4.31 8.35 -8.80
CA GLN A 45 -4.48 7.37 -7.72
C GLN A 45 -5.95 6.99 -7.51
N THR A 46 -6.86 7.96 -7.59
CA THR A 46 -8.31 7.72 -7.48
C THR A 46 -8.83 6.85 -8.61
N ASP A 47 -8.39 7.10 -9.83
CA ASP A 47 -8.79 6.32 -11.01
C ASP A 47 -8.23 4.90 -10.94
N ASP A 48 -6.97 4.72 -10.55
CA ASP A 48 -6.37 3.40 -10.32
C ASP A 48 -7.12 2.62 -9.23
N LEU A 49 -7.43 3.28 -8.10
CA LEU A 49 -8.16 2.67 -6.99
C LEU A 49 -9.54 2.17 -7.43
N LYS A 50 -10.27 2.95 -8.24
CA LYS A 50 -11.57 2.57 -8.80
C LYS A 50 -11.46 1.41 -9.78
N ALA A 51 -10.53 1.50 -10.72
CA ALA A 51 -10.39 0.53 -11.80
C ALA A 51 -9.84 -0.81 -11.29
N ASN A 52 -8.86 -0.79 -10.41
CA ASN A 52 -8.07 -1.96 -10.06
C ASN A 52 -8.39 -2.56 -8.68
N TRP A 53 -8.99 -1.79 -7.76
CA TRP A 53 -9.17 -2.25 -6.39
C TRP A 53 -10.61 -2.24 -5.92
N LEU A 54 -11.35 -1.15 -6.11
CA LEU A 54 -12.77 -1.08 -5.77
C LEU A 54 -13.65 -1.88 -6.76
N SER A 55 -13.08 -2.27 -7.89
CA SER A 55 -13.70 -3.22 -8.83
C SER A 55 -13.62 -4.68 -8.36
N LEU A 56 -12.77 -4.99 -7.37
CA LEU A 56 -12.63 -6.35 -6.85
C LEU A 56 -13.90 -6.79 -6.12
N VAL A 57 -14.41 -7.98 -6.50
CA VAL A 57 -15.63 -8.57 -5.94
C VAL A 57 -15.43 -10.02 -5.47
N GLY A 58 -14.19 -10.52 -5.56
CA GLY A 58 -13.85 -11.85 -5.07
C GLY A 58 -12.36 -12.18 -5.17
N LEU A 59 -11.90 -12.97 -4.20
CA LEU A 59 -10.62 -13.67 -4.20
C LEU A 59 -10.87 -15.06 -3.64
N PHE A 60 -10.66 -16.08 -4.47
CA PHE A 60 -10.97 -17.46 -4.15
C PHE A 60 -9.71 -18.32 -4.29
N TRP A 61 -9.27 -18.92 -3.19
CA TRP A 61 -8.13 -19.81 -3.18
C TRP A 61 -8.55 -21.20 -3.69
N LEU A 62 -7.84 -21.72 -4.68
CA LEU A 62 -8.11 -23.01 -5.28
C LEU A 62 -7.59 -24.14 -4.40
N LYS A 63 -8.31 -25.25 -4.43
CA LYS A 63 -7.86 -26.55 -3.94
C LYS A 63 -7.31 -27.37 -5.10
N PRO A 64 -6.34 -28.30 -4.87
CA PRO A 64 -5.90 -29.21 -5.93
C PRO A 64 -7.08 -29.94 -6.58
N GLY A 65 -7.05 -30.09 -7.92
CA GLY A 65 -8.11 -30.67 -8.72
C GLY A 65 -9.21 -29.67 -9.10
N ALA A 66 -10.40 -30.17 -9.36
CA ALA A 66 -11.54 -29.42 -9.89
C ALA A 66 -12.18 -28.51 -8.81
N ASN A 67 -12.34 -27.23 -9.15
CA ASN A 67 -13.03 -26.22 -8.35
C ASN A 67 -14.17 -25.64 -9.18
N THR A 68 -15.39 -26.15 -9.00
CA THR A 68 -16.58 -25.67 -9.72
C THR A 68 -16.88 -24.21 -9.35
N PHE A 69 -17.36 -23.41 -10.32
CA PHE A 69 -17.73 -22.02 -10.08
C PHE A 69 -19.02 -21.61 -10.78
N GLY A 70 -19.66 -20.59 -10.23
CA GLY A 70 -20.92 -20.02 -10.70
C GLY A 70 -21.66 -19.37 -9.54
N THR A 71 -22.92 -18.93 -9.75
CA THR A 71 -23.71 -18.25 -8.70
C THR A 71 -24.46 -19.19 -7.78
N ASP A 72 -24.60 -20.49 -8.13
CA ASP A 72 -25.22 -21.51 -7.29
C ASP A 72 -24.35 -21.75 -6.05
N ALA A 73 -24.96 -21.79 -4.87
CA ALA A 73 -24.30 -22.04 -3.59
C ALA A 73 -23.65 -23.44 -3.49
N GLY A 74 -24.03 -24.38 -4.35
CA GLY A 74 -23.41 -25.71 -4.45
C GLY A 74 -22.06 -25.73 -5.17
N ASN A 75 -21.60 -24.63 -5.76
CA ASN A 75 -20.27 -24.56 -6.34
C ASN A 75 -19.18 -24.45 -5.24
N ALA A 76 -18.00 -24.95 -5.54
CA ALA A 76 -16.83 -24.73 -4.68
C ALA A 76 -16.46 -23.25 -4.57
N ILE A 77 -16.74 -22.47 -5.62
CA ILE A 77 -16.52 -21.04 -5.71
C ILE A 77 -17.82 -20.35 -6.15
N VAL A 78 -18.38 -19.52 -5.25
CA VAL A 78 -19.61 -18.79 -5.55
C VAL A 78 -19.27 -17.41 -6.08
N PHE A 79 -19.50 -17.22 -7.38
CA PHE A 79 -19.31 -15.91 -8.04
C PHE A 79 -20.51 -14.99 -7.76
N PRO A 80 -20.27 -13.65 -7.68
CA PRO A 80 -21.34 -12.71 -7.37
C PRO A 80 -22.35 -12.53 -8.52
N LYS A 81 -21.98 -12.88 -9.76
CA LYS A 81 -22.78 -12.75 -10.99
C LYS A 81 -22.43 -13.86 -11.98
N GLY A 82 -23.35 -14.14 -12.90
CA GLY A 82 -23.15 -15.08 -14.00
C GLY A 82 -24.08 -16.28 -13.96
N PRO A 83 -23.81 -17.36 -14.72
CA PRO A 83 -24.58 -18.58 -14.70
C PRO A 83 -24.55 -19.31 -13.36
N ALA A 84 -25.59 -20.05 -13.00
CA ALA A 84 -25.65 -20.87 -11.80
C ALA A 84 -24.45 -21.83 -11.70
N ARG A 85 -24.11 -22.47 -12.82
CA ARG A 85 -22.93 -23.32 -13.01
C ARG A 85 -22.21 -22.85 -14.26
N ALA A 86 -21.09 -22.12 -14.08
CA ALA A 86 -20.35 -21.54 -15.19
C ALA A 86 -19.24 -22.46 -15.71
N GLY A 87 -18.67 -23.29 -14.86
CA GLY A 87 -17.57 -24.18 -15.22
C GLY A 87 -16.77 -24.64 -13.99
N GLU A 88 -15.51 -24.97 -14.25
CA GLU A 88 -14.56 -25.34 -13.20
C GLU A 88 -13.14 -24.82 -13.51
N PHE A 89 -12.37 -24.58 -12.46
CA PHE A 89 -10.93 -24.39 -12.50
C PHE A 89 -10.25 -25.66 -12.02
N ASP A 90 -9.51 -26.34 -12.88
CA ASP A 90 -8.68 -27.49 -12.51
C ASP A 90 -7.27 -27.03 -12.15
N LEU A 91 -6.88 -27.22 -10.87
CA LEU A 91 -5.55 -26.89 -10.36
C LEU A 91 -4.69 -28.16 -10.28
N GLN A 92 -3.62 -28.21 -11.09
CA GLN A 92 -2.61 -29.26 -11.10
C GLN A 92 -1.24 -28.63 -10.78
N GLY A 93 -0.72 -28.86 -9.58
CA GLY A 93 0.44 -28.13 -9.07
C GLY A 93 0.15 -26.63 -9.00
N ASN A 94 0.84 -25.82 -9.82
CA ASN A 94 0.61 -24.39 -9.96
C ASN A 94 -0.07 -24.00 -11.29
N GLU A 95 -0.43 -24.98 -12.11
CA GLU A 95 -1.12 -24.75 -13.39
C GLU A 95 -2.63 -24.78 -13.19
N VAL A 96 -3.32 -23.79 -13.75
CA VAL A 96 -4.78 -23.69 -13.72
C VAL A 96 -5.33 -23.83 -15.14
N THR A 97 -6.23 -24.79 -15.34
CA THR A 97 -7.01 -24.94 -16.58
C THR A 97 -8.47 -24.59 -16.31
N LEU A 98 -9.00 -23.64 -17.08
CA LEU A 98 -10.42 -23.29 -17.09
C LEU A 98 -11.17 -24.26 -18.01
N HIS A 99 -12.28 -24.82 -17.54
CA HIS A 99 -13.25 -25.56 -18.31
C HIS A 99 -14.63 -24.91 -18.14
N LEU A 100 -15.18 -24.33 -19.22
CA LEU A 100 -16.51 -23.72 -19.17
C LEU A 100 -17.58 -24.75 -19.48
N GLN A 101 -18.72 -24.65 -18.79
CA GLN A 101 -19.90 -25.41 -19.10
C GLN A 101 -20.45 -25.00 -20.47
N PRO A 102 -21.02 -25.95 -21.25
CA PRO A 102 -21.71 -25.63 -22.50
C PRO A 102 -22.77 -24.55 -22.31
N GLY A 103 -22.73 -23.52 -23.16
CA GLY A 103 -23.62 -22.36 -23.07
C GLY A 103 -23.10 -21.19 -22.22
N THR A 104 -22.04 -21.36 -21.42
CA THR A 104 -21.37 -20.24 -20.72
C THR A 104 -20.61 -19.39 -21.73
N GLN A 105 -20.97 -18.12 -21.80
CA GLN A 105 -20.28 -17.16 -22.67
C GLN A 105 -19.16 -16.46 -21.92
N ALA A 106 -17.92 -16.71 -22.35
CA ALA A 106 -16.75 -15.99 -21.88
C ALA A 106 -15.73 -15.82 -23.01
N THR A 107 -14.86 -14.82 -22.90
CA THR A 107 -13.80 -14.54 -23.88
C THR A 107 -12.44 -14.42 -23.21
N ILE A 108 -11.40 -14.73 -24.00
CA ILE A 108 -10.00 -14.46 -23.67
C ILE A 108 -9.42 -13.68 -24.86
N ALA A 109 -8.91 -12.47 -24.59
CA ALA A 109 -8.43 -11.55 -25.63
C ALA A 109 -9.46 -11.36 -26.78
N GLY A 110 -10.75 -11.22 -26.42
CA GLY A 110 -11.87 -11.03 -27.34
C GLY A 110 -12.31 -12.28 -28.11
N LYS A 111 -11.69 -13.45 -27.93
CA LYS A 111 -12.07 -14.71 -28.59
C LYS A 111 -12.87 -15.58 -27.64
N PRO A 112 -13.96 -16.26 -28.14
CA PRO A 112 -14.70 -17.21 -27.32
C PRO A 112 -13.80 -18.27 -26.69
N ALA A 113 -14.01 -18.56 -25.41
CA ALA A 113 -13.29 -19.58 -24.67
C ALA A 113 -14.23 -20.72 -24.29
N SER A 114 -13.72 -21.98 -24.27
CA SER A 114 -14.39 -23.13 -23.68
C SER A 114 -13.44 -23.87 -22.73
N VAL A 115 -12.20 -24.10 -23.15
CA VAL A 115 -11.12 -24.67 -22.37
C VAL A 115 -9.88 -23.80 -22.59
N ALA A 116 -9.21 -23.44 -21.52
CA ALA A 116 -7.98 -22.62 -21.61
C ALA A 116 -7.05 -22.82 -20.42
N LYS A 117 -5.73 -22.92 -20.66
CA LYS A 117 -4.72 -22.72 -19.61
C LYS A 117 -4.64 -21.25 -19.28
N LEU A 118 -4.63 -20.92 -17.98
CA LEU A 118 -4.61 -19.55 -17.47
C LEU A 118 -3.22 -19.20 -16.93
N ALA A 119 -2.51 -18.34 -17.64
CA ALA A 119 -1.25 -17.77 -17.16
C ALA A 119 -1.52 -16.83 -15.96
N PRO A 120 -0.81 -17.01 -14.80
CA PRO A 120 -1.03 -16.24 -13.59
C PRO A 120 -0.48 -14.81 -13.68
N ASP A 121 -0.76 -14.00 -12.66
CA ASP A 121 -0.27 -12.61 -12.54
C ASP A 121 1.25 -12.48 -12.37
N THR A 122 1.95 -13.59 -12.14
CA THR A 122 3.43 -13.65 -12.12
C THR A 122 4.05 -13.91 -13.51
N ALA A 123 3.24 -14.21 -14.52
CA ALA A 123 3.70 -14.42 -15.90
C ALA A 123 3.85 -13.07 -16.63
N GLU A 124 4.70 -13.03 -17.66
CA GLU A 124 4.90 -11.86 -18.53
C GLU A 124 3.57 -11.40 -19.16
N HIS A 125 2.73 -12.37 -19.58
CA HIS A 125 1.40 -12.12 -20.15
C HIS A 125 0.33 -12.85 -19.35
N VAL A 126 -0.40 -12.12 -18.54
CA VAL A 126 -1.50 -12.64 -17.71
C VAL A 126 -2.71 -12.97 -18.55
N THR A 127 -3.27 -14.18 -18.39
CA THR A 127 -4.52 -14.55 -19.05
C THR A 127 -5.70 -13.94 -18.29
N LYS A 128 -6.41 -13.01 -18.94
CA LYS A 128 -7.63 -12.38 -18.41
C LYS A 128 -8.85 -12.99 -19.09
N VAL A 129 -9.79 -13.50 -18.30
CA VAL A 129 -11.07 -14.04 -18.77
C VAL A 129 -12.15 -13.00 -18.54
N GLU A 130 -12.99 -12.79 -19.54
CA GLU A 130 -14.12 -11.87 -19.51
C GLU A 130 -15.43 -12.66 -19.60
N MET A 131 -16.33 -12.46 -18.62
CA MET A 131 -17.64 -13.11 -18.56
C MET A 131 -18.69 -12.07 -18.12
N GLY A 132 -19.46 -11.55 -19.05
CA GLY A 132 -20.36 -10.42 -18.80
C GLY A 132 -19.57 -9.20 -18.29
N THR A 133 -19.94 -8.67 -17.13
CA THR A 133 -19.22 -7.59 -16.46
C THR A 133 -18.03 -8.06 -15.64
N LEU A 134 -17.90 -9.37 -15.43
CA LEU A 134 -16.81 -9.94 -14.65
C LEU A 134 -15.52 -10.07 -15.48
N ARG A 135 -14.40 -9.80 -14.83
CA ARG A 135 -13.04 -9.99 -15.31
C ARG A 135 -12.27 -10.76 -14.25
N PHE A 136 -11.68 -11.90 -14.62
CA PHE A 136 -10.94 -12.68 -13.64
C PHE A 136 -9.64 -13.26 -14.22
N HIS A 137 -8.70 -13.52 -13.33
CA HIS A 137 -7.40 -14.09 -13.66
C HIS A 137 -6.84 -14.87 -12.47
N VAL A 138 -5.84 -15.70 -12.74
CA VAL A 138 -5.11 -16.43 -11.72
C VAL A 138 -4.12 -15.51 -11.02
N ILE A 139 -4.07 -15.60 -9.69
CA ILE A 139 -3.01 -14.99 -8.86
C ILE A 139 -2.24 -16.06 -8.10
N VAL A 140 -0.94 -15.82 -7.89
CA VAL A 140 -0.07 -16.67 -7.06
C VAL A 140 0.52 -15.84 -5.93
N ARG A 141 0.36 -16.32 -4.68
CA ARG A 141 0.92 -15.69 -3.48
C ARG A 141 1.53 -16.77 -2.59
N GLY A 142 2.86 -16.81 -2.54
CA GLY A 142 3.57 -17.92 -1.92
C GLY A 142 3.17 -19.25 -2.55
N GLN A 143 2.67 -20.17 -1.73
CA GLN A 143 2.16 -21.48 -2.19
C GLN A 143 0.67 -21.49 -2.58
N ARG A 144 -0.02 -20.35 -2.48
CA ARG A 144 -1.44 -20.25 -2.76
C ARG A 144 -1.66 -19.82 -4.19
N VAL A 145 -2.52 -20.56 -4.89
CA VAL A 145 -3.04 -20.22 -6.22
C VAL A 145 -4.52 -19.87 -6.07
N GLY A 146 -4.95 -18.77 -6.66
CA GLY A 146 -6.33 -18.32 -6.53
C GLY A 146 -6.86 -17.60 -7.77
N ILE A 147 -8.17 -17.37 -7.77
CA ILE A 147 -8.88 -16.61 -8.79
C ILE A 147 -9.28 -15.27 -8.20
N ARG A 148 -8.77 -14.18 -8.78
CA ARG A 148 -9.16 -12.80 -8.43
C ARG A 148 -10.19 -12.32 -9.43
N VAL A 149 -11.34 -11.85 -8.92
CA VAL A 149 -12.50 -11.45 -9.74
C VAL A 149 -12.76 -9.97 -9.57
N ARG A 150 -12.90 -9.26 -10.69
CA ARG A 150 -13.35 -7.87 -10.79
C ARG A 150 -14.72 -7.82 -11.45
N ASP A 151 -15.50 -6.80 -11.07
CA ASP A 151 -16.73 -6.41 -11.75
C ASP A 151 -16.55 -4.98 -12.30
N THR A 152 -16.65 -4.81 -13.62
CA THR A 152 -16.58 -3.48 -14.25
C THR A 152 -17.73 -2.57 -13.83
N GLU A 153 -18.78 -3.12 -13.22
CA GLU A 153 -19.93 -2.43 -12.67
C GLU A 153 -19.99 -2.53 -11.14
N SER A 154 -18.83 -2.57 -10.47
CA SER A 154 -18.78 -2.65 -9.01
C SER A 154 -19.53 -1.51 -8.33
N ALA A 155 -20.39 -1.84 -7.36
CA ALA A 155 -21.10 -0.87 -6.56
C ALA A 155 -20.12 -0.03 -5.70
N ALA A 156 -19.06 -0.64 -5.18
CA ALA A 156 -18.03 0.05 -4.39
C ALA A 156 -17.30 1.11 -5.23
N SER A 157 -16.92 0.77 -6.48
CA SER A 157 -16.28 1.72 -7.40
C SER A 157 -17.21 2.91 -7.73
N ARG A 158 -18.51 2.67 -7.93
CA ARG A 158 -19.49 3.74 -8.20
C ARG A 158 -19.79 4.61 -6.98
N ALA A 159 -19.81 4.02 -5.80
CA ALA A 159 -20.12 4.73 -4.55
C ALA A 159 -18.94 5.53 -4.00
N PHE A 160 -17.73 5.29 -4.48
CA PHE A 160 -16.51 5.90 -3.96
C PHE A 160 -16.48 7.41 -4.20
N LYS A 161 -16.36 8.18 -3.12
CA LYS A 161 -16.42 9.66 -3.13
C LYS A 161 -15.06 10.35 -3.22
N GLY A 162 -13.97 9.59 -3.24
CA GLY A 162 -12.61 10.10 -3.28
C GLY A 162 -11.82 9.82 -2.01
N MET A 163 -10.52 10.09 -2.08
CA MET A 163 -9.56 9.94 -1.00
C MET A 163 -9.50 11.22 -0.17
N MET A 164 -9.38 11.08 1.14
CA MET A 164 -9.18 12.20 2.07
C MET A 164 -7.71 12.37 2.39
N PHE A 165 -7.22 13.60 2.43
CA PHE A 165 -5.82 13.91 2.74
C PHE A 165 -5.72 14.92 3.88
N TYR A 166 -4.57 14.92 4.55
CA TYR A 166 -4.15 16.06 5.35
C TYR A 166 -3.95 17.29 4.45
N PRO A 167 -4.00 18.52 5.02
CA PRO A 167 -3.55 19.71 4.29
C PRO A 167 -2.12 19.53 3.80
N LEU A 168 -1.82 20.04 2.59
CA LEU A 168 -0.47 20.00 2.06
C LEU A 168 0.49 20.82 2.92
N ASP A 169 1.60 20.20 3.30
CA ASP A 169 2.65 20.81 4.10
C ASP A 169 4.03 20.41 3.54
N LEU A 170 4.75 21.40 3.00
CA LEU A 170 6.06 21.19 2.39
C LEU A 170 7.12 20.72 3.40
N SER A 171 6.91 20.90 4.72
CA SER A 171 7.81 20.37 5.74
C SER A 171 7.86 18.85 5.78
N TYR A 172 6.85 18.18 5.22
CA TYR A 172 6.81 16.72 5.03
C TYR A 172 7.38 16.25 3.69
N ARG A 173 8.02 17.14 2.93
CA ARG A 173 8.76 16.82 1.71
C ARG A 173 10.25 17.04 1.96
N THR A 174 11.03 15.96 1.95
CA THR A 174 12.46 16.00 2.33
C THR A 174 13.33 15.24 1.33
N THR A 175 14.61 15.61 1.25
CA THR A 175 15.61 14.86 0.49
C THR A 175 16.26 13.83 1.40
N ALA A 176 16.30 12.59 0.93
CA ALA A 176 16.91 11.46 1.63
C ALA A 176 18.18 10.99 0.92
N THR A 177 19.17 10.54 1.67
CA THR A 177 20.36 9.86 1.16
C THR A 177 20.02 8.39 0.91
N TRP A 178 20.29 7.90 -0.29
CA TRP A 178 20.12 6.51 -0.68
C TRP A 178 21.37 5.69 -0.41
N THR A 179 21.21 4.55 0.21
CA THR A 179 22.25 3.52 0.39
C THR A 179 21.72 2.21 -0.22
N PRO A 180 22.25 1.77 -1.37
CA PRO A 180 21.85 0.50 -1.97
C PRO A 180 22.29 -0.66 -1.08
N ALA A 181 21.49 -1.74 -1.06
CA ALA A 181 21.85 -3.00 -0.42
C ALA A 181 22.83 -3.78 -1.33
N ASP A 182 23.50 -4.75 -0.73
CA ASP A 182 24.44 -5.65 -1.44
C ASP A 182 23.73 -6.78 -2.23
N GLY A 183 22.40 -6.75 -2.32
CA GLY A 183 21.57 -7.77 -2.97
C GLY A 183 21.34 -9.03 -2.10
N LYS A 184 21.81 -9.06 -0.86
CA LYS A 184 21.64 -10.18 0.08
C LYS A 184 20.80 -9.80 1.30
N GLN A 185 20.62 -8.52 1.56
CA GLN A 185 19.85 -8.04 2.70
C GLN A 185 18.38 -8.41 2.51
N THR A 186 17.81 -9.15 3.46
CA THR A 186 16.39 -9.50 3.49
C THR A 186 15.69 -8.84 4.68
N VAL A 187 14.39 -8.58 4.51
CA VAL A 187 13.49 -8.09 5.54
C VAL A 187 12.24 -8.97 5.58
N GLU A 188 11.77 -9.28 6.77
CA GLU A 188 10.50 -9.99 6.98
C GLU A 188 9.33 -9.04 6.72
N ILE A 189 8.58 -9.30 5.65
CA ILE A 189 7.45 -8.49 5.24
C ILE A 189 6.15 -9.25 5.53
N PRO A 190 5.36 -8.83 6.53
CA PRO A 190 4.03 -9.38 6.74
C PRO A 190 3.08 -8.89 5.64
N ASN A 191 2.01 -9.65 5.39
CA ASN A 191 0.97 -9.25 4.44
C ASN A 191 -0.44 -9.30 5.05
N ALA A 192 -1.41 -8.76 4.33
CA ALA A 192 -2.81 -8.71 4.76
C ALA A 192 -3.49 -10.08 4.87
N LEU A 193 -2.88 -11.17 4.40
CA LEU A 193 -3.36 -12.54 4.54
C LEU A 193 -2.87 -13.21 5.83
N GLY A 194 -2.02 -12.54 6.62
CA GLY A 194 -1.39 -13.07 7.81
C GLY A 194 -0.13 -13.90 7.57
N ASP A 195 0.35 -13.97 6.32
CA ASP A 195 1.62 -14.61 5.99
C ASP A 195 2.79 -13.61 6.16
N THR A 196 3.99 -14.13 6.28
CA THR A 196 5.24 -13.35 6.29
C THR A 196 6.20 -13.97 5.29
N SER A 197 6.86 -13.14 4.49
CA SER A 197 7.91 -13.56 3.56
C SER A 197 9.20 -12.79 3.80
N ALA A 198 10.35 -13.48 3.68
CA ALA A 198 11.65 -12.84 3.67
C ALA A 198 11.95 -12.35 2.24
N GLU A 199 11.96 -11.04 2.05
CA GLU A 199 12.17 -10.42 0.74
C GLU A 199 13.52 -9.70 0.69
N VAL A 200 14.22 -9.86 -0.43
CA VAL A 200 15.45 -9.08 -0.70
C VAL A 200 15.07 -7.64 -0.94
N VAL A 201 15.72 -6.72 -0.23
CA VAL A 201 15.42 -5.30 -0.30
C VAL A 201 16.43 -4.53 -1.15
N PRO A 202 15.99 -3.52 -1.94
CA PRO A 202 16.89 -2.73 -2.80
C PRO A 202 17.90 -1.90 -2.00
N GLY A 203 17.55 -1.44 -0.81
CA GLY A 203 18.39 -0.61 0.04
C GLY A 203 17.60 0.22 1.05
N VAL A 204 18.25 1.25 1.59
CA VAL A 204 17.73 2.07 2.69
C VAL A 204 17.89 3.55 2.35
N VAL A 205 16.92 4.38 2.75
CA VAL A 205 17.03 5.83 2.75
C VAL A 205 17.21 6.35 4.17
N THR A 206 18.10 7.34 4.34
CA THR A 206 18.28 8.10 5.58
C THR A 206 17.92 9.56 5.32
N PHE A 207 17.09 10.15 6.17
CA PHE A 207 16.58 11.50 5.99
C PHE A 207 16.37 12.20 7.33
N LYS A 208 16.24 13.53 7.29
CA LYS A 208 15.86 14.33 8.46
C LYS A 208 14.45 14.88 8.29
N LEU A 209 13.64 14.75 9.32
CA LEU A 209 12.31 15.31 9.38
C LEU A 209 12.07 15.88 10.80
N ASN A 210 11.64 17.12 10.88
CA ASN A 210 11.46 17.86 12.15
C ASN A 210 12.70 17.79 13.06
N GLY A 211 13.91 17.83 12.45
CA GLY A 211 15.19 17.77 13.17
C GLY A 211 15.63 16.39 13.62
N GLN A 212 14.78 15.36 13.45
CA GLN A 212 15.08 13.96 13.79
C GLN A 212 15.62 13.23 12.57
N GLU A 213 16.69 12.45 12.76
CA GLU A 213 17.18 11.53 11.72
C GLU A 213 16.38 10.23 11.74
N LEU A 214 15.88 9.84 10.57
CA LEU A 214 15.00 8.70 10.36
C LEU A 214 15.51 7.82 9.21
N ARG A 215 15.04 6.58 9.15
CA ARG A 215 15.39 5.63 8.10
C ARG A 215 14.14 4.89 7.61
N LEU A 216 14.14 4.55 6.32
CA LEU A 216 13.17 3.64 5.72
C LEU A 216 13.89 2.65 4.80
N THR A 217 13.52 1.40 4.91
CA THR A 217 13.95 0.32 4.01
C THR A 217 13.00 0.29 2.82
N ALA A 218 13.53 0.36 1.60
CA ALA A 218 12.74 0.17 0.39
C ALA A 218 12.32 -1.31 0.29
N LEU A 219 11.04 -1.57 0.02
CA LEU A 219 10.51 -2.92 -0.14
C LEU A 219 10.41 -3.34 -1.61
N GLY A 220 10.73 -2.45 -2.52
CA GLY A 220 10.71 -2.68 -3.96
C GLY A 220 11.11 -1.44 -4.74
N GLY A 221 10.95 -1.54 -6.06
CA GLY A 221 11.32 -0.48 -6.98
C GLY A 221 12.73 -0.64 -7.55
N ASP A 222 13.08 0.27 -8.45
CA ASP A 222 14.39 0.40 -9.07
C ASP A 222 14.89 1.82 -8.84
N ALA A 223 16.11 1.98 -8.36
CA ALA A 223 16.72 3.30 -8.11
C ALA A 223 16.71 4.23 -9.34
N LYS A 224 16.67 3.67 -10.57
CA LYS A 224 16.59 4.46 -11.81
C LYS A 224 15.18 4.94 -12.16
N VAL A 225 14.15 4.32 -11.60
CA VAL A 225 12.73 4.60 -11.90
C VAL A 225 12.03 5.22 -10.70
N GLY A 226 12.16 4.59 -9.54
CA GLY A 226 11.57 5.00 -8.27
C GLY A 226 11.58 3.86 -7.27
N LEU A 227 11.52 4.20 -6.00
CA LEU A 227 11.54 3.27 -4.87
C LEU A 227 10.16 3.19 -4.26
N PHE A 228 9.84 2.01 -3.71
CA PHE A 228 8.59 1.74 -3.02
C PHE A 228 8.83 1.45 -1.53
N PHE A 229 8.06 2.11 -0.68
CA PHE A 229 8.10 1.95 0.77
C PHE A 229 6.72 1.63 1.32
N VAL A 230 6.68 0.82 2.37
CA VAL A 230 5.53 0.67 3.26
C VAL A 230 5.99 1.06 4.65
N PHE A 231 5.33 2.03 5.28
CA PHE A 231 5.70 2.53 6.59
C PHE A 231 4.48 2.70 7.49
N THR A 232 4.71 2.70 8.79
CA THR A 232 3.71 3.09 9.79
C THR A 232 4.34 4.08 10.77
N ASP A 233 3.48 4.88 11.39
CA ASP A 233 3.85 5.93 12.34
C ASP A 233 2.72 6.12 13.37
N PRO A 234 2.87 6.97 14.40
CA PRO A 234 1.84 7.17 15.43
C PRO A 234 0.46 7.58 14.92
N THR A 235 0.32 8.16 13.71
CA THR A 235 -0.99 8.52 13.13
C THR A 235 -1.84 7.31 12.78
N ALA A 236 -1.25 6.12 12.60
CA ALA A 236 -1.95 4.86 12.30
C ALA A 236 -2.98 4.45 13.38
N LYS A 237 -2.85 4.96 14.60
CA LYS A 237 -3.80 4.70 15.68
C LYS A 237 -5.08 5.54 15.59
N ALA A 238 -5.00 6.72 14.95
CA ALA A 238 -6.07 7.70 14.93
C ALA A 238 -6.59 7.99 13.51
N ASP A 239 -5.72 8.48 12.63
CA ASP A 239 -6.09 9.17 11.41
C ASP A 239 -5.72 8.42 10.11
N THR A 240 -4.75 7.50 10.14
CA THR A 240 -4.29 6.78 8.96
C THR A 240 -4.52 5.28 9.06
N TYR A 241 -4.35 4.55 7.95
CA TYR A 241 -4.61 3.11 7.92
C TYR A 241 -3.67 2.34 8.87
N PRO A 242 -4.20 1.47 9.76
CA PRO A 242 -3.40 0.77 10.79
C PRO A 242 -2.30 -0.14 10.23
N GLY A 243 -2.50 -0.72 9.04
CA GLY A 243 -1.54 -1.59 8.37
C GLY A 243 -0.33 -0.88 7.76
N GLY A 244 -0.32 0.47 7.82
CA GLY A 244 0.70 1.32 7.23
C GLY A 244 0.25 1.99 5.94
N ARG A 245 1.09 2.89 5.44
CA ARG A 245 0.87 3.63 4.20
C ARG A 245 1.96 3.30 3.19
N PHE A 246 1.61 3.37 1.92
CA PHE A 246 2.51 3.26 0.79
C PHE A 246 3.10 4.63 0.46
N LEU A 247 4.35 4.62 0.00
CA LEU A 247 5.04 5.81 -0.49
C LEU A 247 5.91 5.41 -1.68
N ASP A 248 5.60 5.97 -2.83
CA ASP A 248 6.40 5.87 -4.04
C ASP A 248 7.27 7.11 -4.21
N THR A 249 8.45 6.93 -4.77
CA THR A 249 9.36 8.03 -5.09
C THR A 249 9.63 8.11 -6.59
N GLY A 250 10.24 9.21 -7.02
CA GLY A 250 10.94 9.27 -8.30
C GLY A 250 12.29 8.56 -8.24
N PRO A 251 13.10 8.69 -9.32
CA PRO A 251 14.43 8.09 -9.40
C PRO A 251 15.40 8.67 -8.36
N VAL A 252 16.39 7.86 -8.01
CA VAL A 252 17.55 8.32 -7.24
C VAL A 252 18.48 9.10 -8.17
N VAL A 253 18.81 10.32 -7.78
CA VAL A 253 19.73 11.20 -8.54
C VAL A 253 20.89 11.59 -7.63
N ASN A 254 22.11 11.36 -8.08
CA ASN A 254 23.34 11.67 -7.33
C ASN A 254 23.33 11.14 -5.90
N GLY A 255 22.85 9.91 -5.70
CA GLY A 255 22.79 9.27 -4.38
C GLY A 255 21.69 9.81 -3.45
N THR A 256 20.77 10.62 -3.96
CA THR A 256 19.65 11.16 -3.18
C THR A 256 18.31 10.93 -3.85
N VAL A 257 17.24 10.92 -3.05
CA VAL A 257 15.86 10.79 -3.52
C VAL A 257 14.93 11.69 -2.70
N VAL A 258 13.88 12.19 -3.31
CA VAL A 258 12.86 12.98 -2.61
C VAL A 258 11.82 12.05 -2.02
N LEU A 259 11.62 12.15 -0.69
CA LEU A 259 10.48 11.56 0.02
C LEU A 259 9.41 12.65 0.18
N ASP A 260 8.25 12.44 -0.42
CA ASP A 260 7.12 13.36 -0.34
C ASP A 260 5.96 12.69 0.40
N PHE A 261 5.95 12.83 1.73
CA PHE A 261 4.93 12.20 2.58
C PHE A 261 3.52 12.77 2.35
N ASN A 262 3.37 13.93 1.70
CA ASN A 262 2.05 14.40 1.26
C ASN A 262 1.42 13.44 0.23
N ARG A 263 2.24 12.64 -0.45
CA ARG A 263 1.81 11.60 -1.39
C ARG A 263 1.81 10.19 -0.78
N ALA A 264 1.91 10.08 0.54
CA ALA A 264 1.68 8.78 1.19
C ALA A 264 0.20 8.42 1.12
N TYR A 265 -0.11 7.16 0.78
CA TYR A 265 -1.48 6.69 0.55
C TYR A 265 -1.76 5.34 1.20
N SER A 266 -3.02 5.03 1.43
CA SER A 266 -3.46 3.78 2.02
C SER A 266 -3.30 2.63 1.02
N PRO A 267 -2.86 1.44 1.46
CA PRO A 267 -2.80 0.27 0.60
C PRO A 267 -4.21 -0.17 0.18
N PRO A 268 -4.35 -0.87 -0.96
CA PRO A 268 -5.65 -1.37 -1.42
C PRO A 268 -6.43 -2.21 -0.41
N CYS A 269 -5.75 -2.92 0.50
CA CYS A 269 -6.41 -3.67 1.57
C CYS A 269 -7.15 -2.77 2.60
N ALA A 270 -6.96 -1.45 2.54
CA ALA A 270 -7.77 -0.49 3.28
C ALA A 270 -9.19 -0.35 2.73
N VAL A 271 -9.44 -0.69 1.47
CA VAL A 271 -10.72 -0.48 0.77
C VAL A 271 -11.36 -1.76 0.24
N THR A 272 -10.65 -2.89 0.25
CA THR A 272 -11.17 -4.18 -0.21
C THR A 272 -10.51 -5.35 0.53
N PRO A 273 -11.27 -6.39 0.93
CA PRO A 273 -10.73 -7.60 1.53
C PRO A 273 -10.04 -8.52 0.52
N TYR A 274 -10.10 -8.21 -0.77
CA TYR A 274 -9.57 -9.04 -1.85
C TYR A 274 -8.15 -8.66 -2.28
N ALA A 275 -7.51 -7.70 -1.59
CA ALA A 275 -6.14 -7.31 -1.80
C ALA A 275 -5.20 -8.12 -0.89
N THR A 276 -3.95 -8.33 -1.36
CA THR A 276 -2.92 -9.11 -0.67
C THR A 276 -1.70 -8.22 -0.38
N CYS A 277 -1.95 -7.03 0.18
CA CYS A 277 -0.93 -5.99 0.35
C CYS A 277 0.16 -6.38 1.34
N PRO A 278 1.43 -5.96 1.11
CA PRO A 278 2.44 -5.95 2.15
C PRO A 278 2.04 -4.97 3.25
N LEU A 279 2.35 -5.31 4.49
CA LEU A 279 2.22 -4.43 5.65
C LEU A 279 3.59 -3.84 6.01
N ALA A 280 3.59 -2.77 6.80
CA ALA A 280 4.83 -2.13 7.21
C ALA A 280 5.69 -3.07 8.07
N PRO A 281 6.92 -3.42 7.65
CA PRO A 281 7.82 -4.19 8.45
C PRO A 281 8.29 -3.39 9.68
N LYS A 282 8.87 -4.06 10.67
CA LYS A 282 9.31 -3.41 11.90
C LYS A 282 10.35 -2.31 11.68
N GLU A 283 11.18 -2.45 10.65
CA GLU A 283 12.23 -1.51 10.24
C GLU A 283 11.65 -0.18 9.75
N ASN A 284 10.41 -0.20 9.26
CA ASN A 284 9.71 0.96 8.70
C ASN A 284 8.65 1.54 9.65
N ARG A 285 8.80 1.30 10.96
CA ARG A 285 7.98 1.96 11.99
C ARG A 285 8.65 3.25 12.44
N LEU A 286 8.16 4.36 11.92
CA LEU A 286 8.67 5.68 12.27
C LEU A 286 8.18 6.10 13.67
N PRO A 287 9.05 6.63 14.54
CA PRO A 287 8.66 7.10 15.88
C PRO A 287 7.97 8.48 15.84
N LEU A 288 8.10 9.22 14.73
CA LEU A 288 7.55 10.54 14.51
C LEU A 288 6.20 10.45 13.79
N ALA A 289 5.18 11.17 14.28
CA ALA A 289 3.89 11.29 13.62
C ALA A 289 4.01 12.06 12.29
N ILE A 290 3.57 11.44 11.20
CA ILE A 290 3.57 12.00 9.86
C ILE A 290 2.14 12.46 9.52
N ALA A 291 1.79 13.68 9.95
CA ALA A 291 0.48 14.29 9.69
C ALA A 291 0.40 14.86 8.26
N ALA A 292 0.72 14.04 7.27
CA ALA A 292 0.68 14.32 5.84
C ALA A 292 0.20 13.09 5.07
N GLY A 293 -0.24 13.24 3.83
CA GLY A 293 -0.73 12.15 2.99
C GLY A 293 -2.18 11.79 3.25
N GLU A 294 -2.57 10.60 2.83
CA GLU A 294 -3.95 10.12 2.94
C GLU A 294 -4.35 9.80 4.38
N LYS A 295 -5.56 10.21 4.72
CA LYS A 295 -6.26 9.86 5.95
C LYS A 295 -7.18 8.67 5.69
N PHE A 296 -7.36 7.83 6.69
CA PHE A 296 -8.23 6.65 6.62
C PHE A 296 -9.51 6.87 7.42
N ASP A 297 -10.64 6.88 6.71
CA ASP A 297 -11.96 6.95 7.34
C ASP A 297 -12.43 5.56 7.78
N LYS A 298 -12.32 5.29 9.06
CA LYS A 298 -12.80 4.03 9.66
C LYS A 298 -14.30 3.81 9.52
N SER A 299 -15.08 4.90 9.39
CA SER A 299 -16.55 4.82 9.31
C SER A 299 -17.04 4.45 7.90
N ALA A 300 -16.24 4.76 6.87
CA ALA A 300 -16.55 4.43 5.48
C ALA A 300 -16.27 2.96 5.13
N HIS A 301 -15.56 2.26 6.00
CA HIS A 301 -15.16 0.86 5.83
C HIS A 301 -15.92 0.04 6.86
N GLY A 302 -17.13 -0.41 6.48
CA GLY A 302 -17.94 -1.31 7.31
C GLY A 302 -17.09 -2.51 7.75
N HIS A 303 -17.27 -2.89 8.99
CA HIS A 303 -16.57 -3.97 9.71
C HIS A 303 -16.25 -5.18 8.81
N HIS A 304 -14.98 -5.45 8.64
CA HIS A 304 -14.46 -6.73 8.14
C HIS A 304 -14.06 -7.60 9.31
#